data_00be587b5176a5451f9918c51d4a584f
#
_entry.id   00be587b5176a5451f9918c51d4a584f
#
_cell.length_a   1.000
_cell.length_b   1.000
_cell.length_c   1.000
_cell.angle_alpha   90.00
_cell.angle_beta   90.00
_cell.angle_gamma   90.00
#
_symmetry.space_group_name_H-M   'P 1'
#
loop_
_entity.id
_entity.type
_entity.pdbx_description
1 polymer ?
#
loop_
_entity_poly.entity_id
_entity_poly.type
_entity_poly.pdbx_seq_one_letter_code
_entity_poly.pdbx_strand_id
1 'polypeptide(L)'
;YQFEKQYLNEGKMQALFEFLPMITGVDQGYFIPSFSLLHGLRSNVNGWEFALGPTINLTPKSKGYYDESNIWHREDDWAKNPDNENVKNPFVIKERLDSRGDYAVQTGFVIAFGRTFKSGKLNLPVNMYVIPSKDGFRIGASLGFNAKNK
;
A
#
# COMPACT_ATOMS: atom_id res chain seq x y z
N TYR A 1 8.58 8.75 -3.68
CA TYR A 1 10.03 8.63 -3.98
C TYR A 1 10.43 7.17 -3.89
N GLN A 2 11.31 6.72 -4.79
CA GLN A 2 11.89 5.38 -4.78
C GLN A 2 13.39 5.52 -4.54
N PHE A 3 13.91 4.82 -3.56
CA PHE A 3 15.35 4.71 -3.31
C PHE A 3 15.79 3.32 -3.75
N GLU A 4 16.70 3.27 -4.70
CA GLU A 4 17.22 2.04 -5.28
C GLU A 4 18.70 1.90 -4.99
N LYS A 5 19.12 0.73 -4.54
CA LYS A 5 20.53 0.35 -4.42
C LYS A 5 20.79 -0.94 -5.16
N GLN A 6 21.52 -0.83 -6.25
CA GLN A 6 22.04 -1.98 -6.96
C GLN A 6 23.24 -2.58 -6.18
N TYR A 7 23.21 -3.87 -5.94
CA TYR A 7 24.28 -4.56 -5.23
C TYR A 7 24.94 -5.67 -6.06
N LEU A 8 24.31 -6.11 -7.13
CA LEU A 8 24.87 -7.06 -8.09
C LEU A 8 24.58 -6.57 -9.51
N ASN A 9 25.57 -6.64 -10.38
CA ASN A 9 25.46 -6.35 -11.79
C ASN A 9 26.40 -7.26 -12.57
N GLU A 10 25.89 -8.44 -12.92
CA GLU A 10 26.66 -9.44 -13.65
C GLU A 10 25.96 -9.83 -14.94
N GLY A 11 26.66 -9.67 -16.06
CA GLY A 11 26.20 -10.08 -17.36
C GLY A 11 24.87 -9.42 -17.77
N LYS A 12 23.82 -10.24 -17.88
CA LYS A 12 22.50 -9.82 -18.38
C LYS A 12 21.53 -9.39 -17.30
N MET A 13 21.89 -9.52 -16.02
CA MET A 13 21.00 -9.31 -14.88
C MET A 13 21.61 -8.37 -13.85
N GLN A 14 20.75 -7.63 -13.19
CA GLN A 14 21.06 -6.81 -12.02
C GLN A 14 20.17 -7.26 -10.85
N ALA A 15 20.74 -7.26 -9.65
CA ALA A 15 19.98 -7.40 -8.43
C ALA A 15 20.03 -6.10 -7.63
N LEU A 16 18.90 -5.68 -7.11
CA LEU A 16 18.73 -4.40 -6.47
C LEU A 16 17.79 -4.49 -5.25
N PHE A 17 18.04 -3.63 -4.30
CA PHE A 17 17.10 -3.35 -3.20
C PHE A 17 16.41 -2.01 -3.47
N GLU A 18 15.11 -1.98 -3.23
CA GLU A 18 14.29 -0.80 -3.38
C GLU A 18 13.56 -0.50 -2.07
N PHE A 19 13.65 0.75 -1.64
CA PHE A 19 12.86 1.26 -0.54
C PHE A 19 11.86 2.28 -1.08
N LEU A 20 10.58 2.01 -0.86
CA LEU A 20 9.47 2.82 -1.37
C LEU A 20 8.61 3.35 -0.21
N PRO A 21 8.84 4.58 0.24
CA PRO A 21 7.86 5.28 1.06
C PRO A 21 6.73 5.79 0.14
N MET A 22 5.49 5.50 0.53
CA MET A 22 4.29 5.88 -0.21
C MET A 22 3.22 6.41 0.72
N ILE A 23 2.33 7.22 0.19
CA ILE A 23 1.07 7.60 0.83
C ILE A 23 -0.03 7.12 -0.09
N THR A 24 -0.97 6.35 0.46
CA THR A 24 -2.09 5.77 -0.29
C THR A 24 -3.43 6.15 0.33
N GLY A 25 -4.53 5.92 -0.39
CA GLY A 25 -5.90 6.18 0.08
C GLY A 25 -6.36 7.62 -0.02
N VAL A 26 -5.55 8.52 -0.59
CA VAL A 26 -5.87 9.95 -0.69
C VAL A 26 -7.10 10.20 -1.55
N ASP A 27 -7.31 9.40 -2.58
CA ASP A 27 -8.50 9.39 -3.45
C ASP A 27 -9.80 9.04 -2.70
N GLN A 28 -9.68 8.31 -1.59
CA GLN A 28 -10.78 7.90 -0.72
C GLN A 28 -10.86 8.73 0.58
N GLY A 29 -10.09 9.80 0.68
CA GLY A 29 -10.03 10.66 1.86
C GLY A 29 -9.24 10.08 3.04
N TYR A 30 -8.43 9.03 2.80
CA TYR A 30 -7.56 8.44 3.82
C TYR A 30 -6.11 8.87 3.62
N PHE A 31 -5.41 9.00 4.72
CA PHE A 31 -3.97 9.19 4.74
C PHE A 31 -3.32 7.92 5.29
N ILE A 32 -2.81 7.07 4.41
CA ILE A 32 -2.23 5.79 4.75
C ILE A 32 -0.75 5.80 4.36
N PRO A 33 0.16 6.17 5.27
CA PRO A 33 1.59 6.04 5.03
C PRO A 33 1.98 4.57 4.95
N SER A 34 2.80 4.25 3.97
CA SER A 34 3.23 2.90 3.65
C SER A 34 4.72 2.87 3.37
N PHE A 35 5.38 1.80 3.79
CA PHE A 35 6.79 1.55 3.52
C PHE A 35 6.95 0.15 2.95
N SER A 36 7.59 0.05 1.80
CA SER A 36 7.90 -1.23 1.17
C SER A 36 9.40 -1.38 0.98
N LEU A 37 9.91 -2.56 1.30
CA LEU A 37 11.29 -2.95 1.04
C LEU A 37 11.28 -4.10 0.05
N LEU A 38 11.68 -3.84 -1.19
CA LEU A 38 11.63 -4.82 -2.27
C LEU A 38 13.02 -5.30 -2.63
N HIS A 39 13.09 -6.56 -2.97
CA HIS A 39 14.24 -7.17 -3.63
C HIS A 39 13.87 -7.37 -5.10
N GLY A 40 14.61 -6.72 -5.99
CA GLY A 40 14.34 -6.69 -7.42
C GLY A 40 15.42 -7.37 -8.26
N LEU A 41 14.99 -7.91 -9.38
CA LEU A 41 15.83 -8.40 -10.45
C LEU A 41 15.50 -7.65 -11.72
N ARG A 42 16.49 -7.02 -12.34
CA ARG A 42 16.34 -6.25 -13.59
C ARG A 42 17.19 -6.83 -14.70
N SER A 43 16.61 -6.97 -15.89
CA SER A 43 17.35 -7.36 -17.06
C SER A 43 18.07 -6.18 -17.71
N ASN A 44 19.39 -6.34 -17.93
CA ASN A 44 20.21 -5.38 -18.63
C ASN A 44 19.91 -5.31 -20.13
N VAL A 45 19.31 -6.36 -20.68
CA VAL A 45 19.11 -6.52 -22.14
C VAL A 45 17.82 -5.86 -22.61
N ASN A 46 16.69 -6.20 -21.96
CA ASN A 46 15.36 -5.78 -22.41
C ASN A 46 14.60 -4.91 -21.39
N GLY A 47 15.23 -4.59 -20.25
CA GLY A 47 14.70 -3.70 -19.25
C GLY A 47 13.53 -4.26 -18.42
N TRP A 48 13.21 -5.55 -18.52
CA TRP A 48 12.24 -6.20 -17.65
C TRP A 48 12.73 -6.23 -16.19
N GLU A 49 11.81 -6.02 -15.31
CA GLU A 49 12.05 -5.97 -13.88
C GLU A 49 10.98 -6.74 -13.12
N PHE A 50 11.41 -7.46 -12.12
CA PHE A 50 10.55 -8.15 -11.18
C PHE A 50 11.05 -7.83 -9.77
N ALA A 51 10.15 -7.44 -8.88
CA ALA A 51 10.52 -7.17 -7.49
C ALA A 51 9.46 -7.73 -6.56
N LEU A 52 9.90 -8.12 -5.37
CA LEU A 52 9.03 -8.63 -4.33
C LEU A 52 9.58 -8.26 -2.95
N GLY A 53 8.69 -8.12 -1.99
CA GLY A 53 9.11 -7.86 -0.61
C GLY A 53 7.98 -7.43 0.32
N PRO A 54 8.31 -7.29 1.62
CA PRO A 54 7.36 -6.89 2.62
C PRO A 54 6.95 -5.41 2.47
N THR A 55 5.72 -5.12 2.89
CA THR A 55 5.19 -3.77 3.04
C THR A 55 4.54 -3.61 4.41
N ILE A 56 4.67 -2.43 4.97
CA ILE A 56 4.05 -2.02 6.23
C ILE A 56 3.20 -0.79 5.94
N ASN A 57 1.94 -0.83 6.34
CA ASN A 57 0.99 0.27 6.18
C ASN A 57 0.48 0.70 7.55
N LEU A 58 0.32 2.00 7.76
CA LEU A 58 -0.36 2.55 8.92
C LEU A 58 -1.78 2.93 8.48
N THR A 59 -2.74 2.11 8.88
CA THR A 59 -4.11 2.20 8.37
C THR A 59 -5.04 2.66 9.49
N PRO A 60 -5.80 3.77 9.32
CA PRO A 60 -6.77 4.19 10.30
C PRO A 60 -7.98 3.26 10.28
N LYS A 61 -8.27 2.66 11.43
CA LYS A 61 -9.38 1.72 11.62
C LYS A 61 -10.20 2.09 12.85
N SER A 62 -11.50 1.89 12.75
CA SER A 62 -12.43 1.98 13.88
C SER A 62 -13.21 0.69 14.06
N LYS A 63 -13.50 0.38 15.30
CA LYS A 63 -14.54 -0.58 15.66
C LYS A 63 -15.89 0.11 15.68
N GLY A 64 -16.92 -0.59 15.24
CA GLY A 64 -18.27 -0.05 15.20
C GLY A 64 -19.28 -1.08 14.72
N TYR A 65 -20.48 -0.63 14.49
CA TYR A 65 -21.61 -1.47 14.09
C TYR A 65 -22.43 -0.78 13.01
N TYR A 66 -23.23 -1.57 12.32
CA TYR A 66 -24.29 -1.06 11.44
C TYR A 66 -25.62 -1.17 12.18
N ASP A 67 -26.39 -0.08 12.17
CA ASP A 67 -27.75 -0.06 12.70
C ASP A 67 -28.73 -0.76 11.74
N GLU A 68 -30.03 -0.77 12.10
CA GLU A 68 -31.10 -1.35 11.28
C GLU A 68 -31.24 -0.66 9.91
N SER A 69 -30.84 0.60 9.80
CA SER A 69 -30.84 1.37 8.56
C SER A 69 -29.55 1.16 7.75
N ASN A 70 -28.66 0.23 8.16
CA ASN A 70 -27.36 -0.03 7.57
C ASN A 70 -26.42 1.18 7.58
N ILE A 71 -26.58 2.06 8.58
CA ILE A 71 -25.70 3.21 8.80
C ILE A 71 -24.59 2.79 9.77
N TRP A 72 -23.36 3.20 9.45
CA TRP A 72 -22.20 2.91 10.27
C TRP A 72 -22.07 3.87 11.45
N HIS A 73 -21.98 3.30 12.65
CA HIS A 73 -21.72 4.00 13.90
C HIS A 73 -20.42 3.44 14.54
N ARG A 74 -19.66 4.30 15.20
CA ARG A 74 -18.54 3.85 16.00
C ARG A 74 -19.04 3.15 17.27
N GLU A 75 -18.23 2.24 17.80
CA GLU A 75 -18.56 1.52 19.03
C GLU A 75 -18.87 2.47 20.18
N ASP A 76 -18.09 3.54 20.31
CA ASP A 76 -18.28 4.56 21.36
C ASP A 76 -19.56 5.37 21.20
N ASP A 77 -20.15 5.44 20.01
CA ASP A 77 -21.34 6.24 19.76
C ASP A 77 -22.59 5.61 20.40
N TRP A 78 -22.58 4.30 20.65
CA TRP A 78 -23.64 3.62 21.39
C TRP A 78 -23.78 4.15 22.83
N ALA A 79 -22.68 4.22 23.55
CA ALA A 79 -22.65 4.67 24.94
C ALA A 79 -22.88 6.18 25.13
N LYS A 80 -22.71 6.97 24.06
CA LYS A 80 -22.96 8.42 24.08
C LYS A 80 -24.45 8.76 23.98
N ASN A 81 -25.29 7.83 23.53
CA ASN A 81 -26.73 8.03 23.50
C ASN A 81 -27.32 7.79 24.89
N PRO A 82 -27.97 8.81 25.53
CA PRO A 82 -28.53 8.68 26.87
C PRO A 82 -29.54 7.52 26.99
N ASP A 83 -30.27 7.21 25.91
CA ASP A 83 -31.25 6.14 25.90
C ASP A 83 -30.62 4.73 26.00
N ASN A 84 -29.33 4.64 25.76
CA ASN A 84 -28.56 3.40 25.79
C ASN A 84 -27.69 3.24 27.04
N GLU A 85 -27.83 4.13 28.01
CA GLU A 85 -27.06 4.07 29.26
C GLU A 85 -27.33 2.75 29.97
N ASN A 86 -26.27 1.97 30.20
CA ASN A 86 -26.29 0.62 30.76
C ASN A 86 -26.98 -0.46 29.89
N VAL A 87 -27.29 -0.17 28.62
CA VAL A 87 -27.81 -1.16 27.67
C VAL A 87 -26.68 -1.68 26.80
N LYS A 88 -26.51 -3.01 26.77
CA LYS A 88 -25.52 -3.64 25.89
C LYS A 88 -25.90 -3.46 24.44
N ASN A 89 -24.94 -3.05 23.61
CA ASN A 89 -25.13 -2.91 22.19
C ASN A 89 -25.55 -4.27 21.55
N PRO A 90 -26.75 -4.37 20.94
CA PRO A 90 -27.23 -5.59 20.33
C PRO A 90 -26.58 -5.90 18.97
N PHE A 91 -25.92 -4.91 18.35
CA PHE A 91 -25.34 -5.05 17.02
C PHE A 91 -23.96 -5.72 17.06
N VAL A 92 -23.62 -6.40 15.97
CA VAL A 92 -22.31 -7.05 15.82
C VAL A 92 -21.23 -6.00 15.57
N ILE A 93 -20.23 -5.95 16.45
CA ILE A 93 -19.09 -5.05 16.30
C ILE A 93 -18.20 -5.58 15.16
N LYS A 94 -17.91 -4.70 14.22
CA LYS A 94 -16.99 -4.93 13.09
C LYS A 94 -15.88 -3.89 13.09
N GLU A 95 -14.77 -4.24 12.48
CA GLU A 95 -13.67 -3.30 12.25
C GLU A 95 -13.66 -2.89 10.77
N ARG A 96 -13.51 -1.60 10.50
CA ARG A 96 -13.39 -1.07 9.13
C ARG A 96 -12.43 0.12 9.07
N LEU A 97 -12.10 0.50 7.84
CA LEU A 97 -11.40 1.76 7.57
C LEU A 97 -12.28 2.94 8.00
N ASP A 98 -11.72 3.79 8.84
CA ASP A 98 -12.37 5.04 9.27
C ASP A 98 -11.28 6.08 9.53
N SER A 99 -11.38 7.24 8.88
CA SER A 99 -10.42 8.34 9.01
C SER A 99 -10.32 8.91 10.44
N ARG A 100 -11.33 8.65 11.26
CA ARG A 100 -11.42 9.05 12.68
C ARG A 100 -10.90 7.96 13.62
N GLY A 101 -10.49 6.82 13.07
CA GLY A 101 -10.03 5.66 13.84
C GLY A 101 -8.58 5.76 14.27
N ASP A 102 -8.19 4.81 15.09
CA ASP A 102 -6.80 4.65 15.50
C ASP A 102 -5.97 4.01 14.40
N TYR A 103 -4.69 4.41 14.30
CA TYR A 103 -3.78 3.82 13.33
C TYR A 103 -3.36 2.42 13.76
N ALA A 104 -3.69 1.45 12.94
CA ALA A 104 -3.25 0.06 13.09
C ALA A 104 -2.14 -0.26 12.08
N VAL A 105 -1.12 -0.96 12.54
CA VAL A 105 -0.06 -1.48 11.67
C VAL A 105 -0.59 -2.68 10.90
N GLN A 106 -0.54 -2.59 9.58
CA GLN A 106 -0.83 -3.72 8.69
C GLN A 106 0.42 -4.10 7.92
N THR A 107 0.74 -5.37 7.95
CA THR A 107 1.81 -5.94 7.15
C THR A 107 1.23 -6.63 5.93
N GLY A 108 1.97 -6.59 4.83
CA GLY A 108 1.60 -7.24 3.59
C GLY A 108 2.84 -7.63 2.80
N PHE A 109 2.60 -8.08 1.58
CA PHE A 109 3.65 -8.47 0.65
C PHE A 109 3.36 -7.87 -0.72
N VAL A 110 4.35 -7.22 -1.32
CA VAL A 110 4.24 -6.62 -2.64
C VAL A 110 4.88 -7.55 -3.66
N ILE A 111 4.21 -7.75 -4.78
CA ILE A 111 4.75 -8.36 -5.98
C ILE A 111 4.67 -7.29 -7.06
N ALA A 112 5.80 -6.89 -7.60
CA ALA A 112 5.88 -5.88 -8.65
C ALA A 112 6.51 -6.45 -9.90
N PHE A 113 6.01 -5.99 -11.04
CA PHE A 113 6.51 -6.35 -12.35
C PHE A 113 6.54 -5.11 -13.21
N GLY A 114 7.64 -4.89 -13.91
CA GLY A 114 7.81 -3.70 -14.69
C GLY A 114 8.72 -3.83 -15.89
N ARG A 115 8.81 -2.75 -16.63
CA ARG A 115 9.74 -2.60 -17.73
C ARG A 115 10.23 -1.17 -17.85
N THR A 116 11.53 -1.02 -17.95
CA THR A 116 12.15 0.27 -18.23
C THR A 116 12.37 0.44 -19.74
N PHE A 117 11.70 1.43 -20.32
CA PHE A 117 11.91 1.84 -21.70
C PHE A 117 13.03 2.87 -21.76
N LYS A 118 14.00 2.68 -22.63
CA LYS A 118 15.11 3.60 -22.84
C LYS A 118 14.85 4.44 -24.08
N SER A 119 14.84 5.76 -23.93
CA SER A 119 14.72 6.73 -25.03
C SER A 119 15.85 7.75 -24.92
N GLY A 120 16.94 7.51 -25.63
CA GLY A 120 18.15 8.34 -25.55
C GLY A 120 18.74 8.38 -24.15
N LYS A 121 18.76 9.56 -23.52
CA LYS A 121 19.25 9.75 -22.13
C LYS A 121 18.16 9.55 -21.08
N LEU A 122 16.92 9.32 -21.48
CA LEU A 122 15.77 9.18 -20.60
C LEU A 122 15.42 7.70 -20.42
N ASN A 123 15.24 7.29 -19.18
CA ASN A 123 14.68 6.00 -18.82
C ASN A 123 13.27 6.22 -18.28
N LEU A 124 12.30 5.49 -18.82
CA LEU A 124 10.89 5.52 -18.47
C LEU A 124 10.51 4.17 -17.87
N PRO A 125 10.62 3.98 -16.55
CA PRO A 125 10.12 2.79 -15.89
C PRO A 125 8.59 2.82 -15.81
N VAL A 126 7.97 1.73 -16.19
CA VAL A 126 6.54 1.45 -16.07
C VAL A 126 6.40 0.20 -15.21
N ASN A 127 5.78 0.32 -14.06
CA ASN A 127 5.64 -0.78 -13.12
C ASN A 127 4.18 -0.99 -12.74
N MET A 128 3.82 -2.25 -12.57
CA MET A 128 2.55 -2.68 -11.98
C MET A 128 2.87 -3.46 -10.71
N TYR A 129 2.02 -3.35 -9.70
CA TYR A 129 2.20 -4.08 -8.47
C TYR A 129 0.86 -4.61 -7.92
N VAL A 130 0.96 -5.69 -7.19
CA VAL A 130 -0.15 -6.33 -6.50
C VAL A 130 0.24 -6.53 -5.03
N ILE A 131 -0.66 -6.16 -4.14
CA ILE A 131 -0.52 -6.38 -2.70
C ILE A 131 -1.69 -7.24 -2.25
N PRO A 132 -1.51 -8.55 -2.08
CA PRO A 132 -2.53 -9.40 -1.50
C PRO A 132 -2.75 -9.03 -0.03
N SER A 133 -4.00 -8.99 0.38
CA SER A 133 -4.41 -8.76 1.77
C SER A 133 -5.55 -9.70 2.16
N LYS A 134 -5.88 -9.76 3.44
CA LYS A 134 -7.00 -10.60 3.91
C LYS A 134 -8.35 -10.15 3.34
N ASP A 135 -8.45 -8.87 3.00
CA ASP A 135 -9.68 -8.24 2.51
C ASP A 135 -9.72 -8.16 0.97
N GLY A 136 -8.77 -8.83 0.27
CA GLY A 136 -8.68 -8.82 -1.19
C GLY A 136 -7.31 -8.41 -1.73
N PHE A 137 -7.28 -7.90 -2.96
CA PHE A 137 -6.06 -7.48 -3.64
C PHE A 137 -6.08 -5.98 -3.86
N ARG A 138 -4.95 -5.32 -3.58
CA ARG A 138 -4.70 -3.96 -4.06
C ARG A 138 -3.81 -4.03 -5.28
N ILE A 139 -4.20 -3.38 -6.36
CA ILE A 139 -3.45 -3.31 -7.61
C ILE A 139 -3.14 -1.86 -7.88
N GLY A 140 -1.92 -1.58 -8.32
CA GLY A 140 -1.51 -0.25 -8.71
C GLY A 140 -0.52 -0.27 -9.85
N ALA A 141 -0.32 0.91 -10.44
CA ALA A 141 0.67 1.12 -11.47
C ALA A 141 1.47 2.38 -11.16
N SER A 142 2.72 2.42 -11.54
CA SER A 142 3.59 3.59 -11.44
C SER A 142 4.29 3.88 -12.76
N LEU A 143 4.44 5.15 -13.03
CA LEU A 143 5.22 5.67 -14.14
C LEU A 143 6.31 6.57 -13.55
N GLY A 144 7.52 6.34 -13.95
CA GLY A 144 8.65 7.17 -13.55
C GLY A 144 9.43 7.72 -14.74
N PHE A 145 10.29 8.64 -14.45
CA PHE A 145 11.32 9.07 -15.41
C PHE A 145 12.63 9.29 -14.66
N ASN A 146 13.70 8.86 -15.26
CA ASN A 146 15.04 9.04 -14.71
C ASN A 146 15.98 9.47 -15.85
N ALA A 147 16.62 10.63 -15.68
CA ALA A 147 17.62 11.12 -16.60
C ALA A 147 19.01 10.63 -16.15
N LYS A 148 19.74 9.96 -17.00
CA LYS A 148 21.16 9.64 -16.73
C LYS A 148 21.99 10.90 -16.78
N ASN A 149 22.50 11.34 -15.65
CA ASN A 149 23.63 12.23 -15.61
C ASN A 149 24.88 11.46 -16.08
N LYS A 150 25.66 12.08 -16.97
CA LYS A 150 26.95 11.55 -17.39
C LYS A 150 27.93 11.50 -16.24
#